data_1edf65c62e1872d89c2b8192dbd26ceb
#
_entry.id   1edf65c62e1872d89c2b8192dbd26ceb
#
_cell.length_a   1.000
_cell.length_b   1.000
_cell.length_c   1.000
_cell.angle_alpha   90.00
_cell.angle_beta   90.00
_cell.angle_gamma   90.00
#
_symmetry.space_group_name_H-M   'P 1'
#
loop_
_entity.id
_entity.type
_entity.pdbx_description
1 polymer ?
#
loop_
_entity_poly.entity_id
_entity_poly.type
_entity_poly.pdbx_seq_one_letter_code
_entity_poly.pdbx_strand_id
1 'polypeptide(L)'
;LRAEQAVFEKTGGLHAAALFDAESGRMLVLREDVGRHNAVDKVVGWAVKEDLLPLTGTVLMVSGRASFELTQKALMAGIPILAAVSAPSSLAAELAAESGMTLVGFLRGASMVAYAGAERIVGSAAHS
;
A
#
# COMPACT_ATOMS: atom_id res chain seq x y z
N LEU A 1 3.58 8.51 -9.28
CA LEU A 1 3.75 9.88 -8.78
C LEU A 1 2.44 10.55 -8.51
N ARG A 2 1.58 10.57 -9.52
CA ARG A 2 0.28 11.17 -9.33
C ARG A 2 -0.56 10.44 -8.32
N ALA A 3 -0.47 9.12 -8.33
CA ALA A 3 -1.20 8.30 -7.38
C ALA A 3 -0.76 8.60 -5.97
N GLU A 4 0.54 8.69 -5.76
CA GLU A 4 1.11 9.02 -4.46
C GLU A 4 0.64 10.40 -3.99
N GLN A 5 0.67 11.38 -4.88
CA GLN A 5 0.24 12.73 -4.55
C GLN A 5 -1.23 12.78 -4.20
N ALA A 6 -2.05 12.04 -4.94
CA ALA A 6 -3.49 12.02 -4.66
C ALA A 6 -3.77 11.53 -3.25
N VAL A 7 -3.06 10.50 -2.80
CA VAL A 7 -3.24 9.98 -1.46
C VAL A 7 -2.76 10.98 -0.41
N PHE A 8 -1.60 11.61 -0.64
CA PHE A 8 -1.02 12.53 0.32
C PHE A 8 -1.82 13.82 0.43
N GLU A 9 -2.22 14.37 -0.69
CA GLU A 9 -2.89 15.67 -0.70
C GLU A 9 -4.29 15.63 -0.12
N LYS A 10 -4.90 14.48 -0.16
CA LYS A 10 -6.27 14.35 0.32
C LYS A 10 -6.38 14.10 1.81
N THR A 11 -5.27 13.90 2.50
CA THR A 11 -5.36 13.52 3.91
C THR A 11 -5.88 14.65 4.79
N GLY A 12 -5.38 15.89 4.59
CA GLY A 12 -5.84 17.02 5.39
C GLY A 12 -5.91 16.70 6.88
N GLY A 13 -4.94 15.95 7.40
CA GLY A 13 -4.97 15.53 8.78
C GLY A 13 -5.58 14.16 9.02
N LEU A 14 -6.18 13.58 8.00
CA LEU A 14 -6.72 12.23 8.07
C LEU A 14 -5.73 11.24 7.46
N HIS A 15 -5.94 9.98 7.79
CA HIS A 15 -5.19 8.90 7.13
C HIS A 15 -5.95 8.47 5.90
N ALA A 16 -5.22 8.15 4.83
CA ALA A 16 -5.82 7.72 3.58
C ALA A 16 -5.25 6.38 3.17
N ALA A 17 -6.09 5.58 2.52
CA ALA A 17 -5.69 4.33 1.92
C ALA A 17 -6.32 4.26 0.54
N ALA A 18 -5.55 3.90 -0.46
CA ALA A 18 -6.02 3.84 -1.83
C ALA A 18 -5.56 2.55 -2.47
N LEU A 19 -6.42 1.98 -3.30
CA LEU A 19 -6.13 0.75 -4.01
C LEU A 19 -5.99 1.08 -5.48
N PHE A 20 -4.92 0.58 -6.08
CA PHE A 20 -4.64 0.81 -7.49
C PHE A 20 -4.51 -0.50 -8.23
N ASP A 21 -4.93 -0.49 -9.49
CA ASP A 21 -4.66 -1.61 -10.37
C ASP A 21 -3.17 -1.60 -10.70
N ALA A 22 -2.49 -2.73 -10.45
CA ALA A 22 -1.04 -2.78 -10.60
C ALA A 22 -0.60 -2.63 -12.06
N GLU A 23 -1.42 -3.08 -12.98
CA GLU A 23 -1.07 -3.08 -14.39
C GLU A 23 -1.28 -1.72 -15.02
N SER A 24 -2.45 -1.12 -14.81
CA SER A 24 -2.79 0.16 -15.45
C SER A 24 -2.41 1.37 -14.60
N GLY A 25 -2.21 1.18 -13.30
CA GLY A 25 -1.95 2.28 -12.38
C GLY A 25 -3.20 3.07 -12.02
N ARG A 26 -4.37 2.60 -12.44
CA ARG A 26 -5.60 3.32 -12.19
C ARG A 26 -6.07 3.13 -10.76
N MET A 27 -6.52 4.24 -10.13
CA MET A 27 -7.05 4.17 -8.79
C MET A 27 -8.42 3.52 -8.81
N LEU A 28 -8.59 2.49 -7.98
CA LEU A 28 -9.85 1.76 -7.87
C LEU A 28 -10.73 2.33 -6.78
N VAL A 29 -10.14 2.72 -5.66
CA VAL A 29 -10.89 3.24 -4.53
C VAL A 29 -9.95 4.03 -3.63
N LEU A 30 -10.48 5.05 -2.98
CA LEU A 30 -9.77 5.86 -1.99
C LEU A 30 -10.67 6.01 -0.79
N ARG A 31 -10.15 5.76 0.40
CA ARG A 31 -10.90 5.93 1.64
C ARG A 31 -10.05 6.66 2.66
N GLU A 32 -10.71 7.46 3.48
CA GLU A 32 -10.05 8.25 4.50
C GLU A 32 -10.67 7.97 5.86
N ASP A 33 -9.88 8.11 6.90
CA ASP A 33 -10.35 7.96 8.27
C ASP A 33 -9.35 8.60 9.22
N VAL A 34 -9.78 8.91 10.44
CA VAL A 34 -8.86 9.44 11.46
C VAL A 34 -7.87 8.37 11.90
N GLY A 35 -8.20 7.08 11.73
CA GLY A 35 -7.33 5.98 12.08
C GLY A 35 -6.82 5.28 10.83
N ARG A 36 -5.50 5.04 10.77
CA ARG A 36 -4.93 4.41 9.59
C ARG A 36 -5.45 2.99 9.36
N HIS A 37 -5.70 2.26 10.45
CA HIS A 37 -6.25 0.91 10.33
C HIS A 37 -7.66 0.95 9.76
N ASN A 38 -8.45 1.94 10.19
CA ASN A 38 -9.81 2.07 9.71
C ASN A 38 -9.86 2.44 8.23
N ALA A 39 -8.92 3.26 7.77
CA ALA A 39 -8.86 3.62 6.36
C ALA A 39 -8.63 2.37 5.51
N VAL A 40 -7.72 1.51 5.93
CA VAL A 40 -7.44 0.26 5.22
C VAL A 40 -8.66 -0.67 5.29
N ASP A 41 -9.30 -0.75 6.46
CA ASP A 41 -10.49 -1.59 6.61
C ASP A 41 -11.62 -1.14 5.67
N LYS A 42 -11.74 0.16 5.45
CA LYS A 42 -12.74 0.67 4.52
C LYS A 42 -12.45 0.23 3.09
N VAL A 43 -11.16 0.23 2.71
CA VAL A 43 -10.76 -0.23 1.38
C VAL A 43 -11.06 -1.72 1.21
N VAL A 44 -10.69 -2.52 2.20
CA VAL A 44 -10.95 -3.96 2.15
C VAL A 44 -12.45 -4.23 2.15
N GLY A 45 -13.21 -3.47 2.95
CA GLY A 45 -14.66 -3.60 2.97
C GLY A 45 -15.29 -3.29 1.63
N TRP A 46 -14.78 -2.26 0.95
CA TRP A 46 -15.22 -1.96 -0.40
C TRP A 46 -14.98 -3.14 -1.34
N ALA A 47 -13.78 -3.75 -1.26
CA ALA A 47 -13.45 -4.88 -2.12
C ALA A 47 -14.33 -6.09 -1.85
N VAL A 48 -14.68 -6.31 -0.58
CA VAL A 48 -15.60 -7.40 -0.22
C VAL A 48 -16.96 -7.16 -0.84
N LYS A 49 -17.46 -5.95 -0.75
CA LYS A 49 -18.77 -5.60 -1.33
C LYS A 49 -18.78 -5.76 -2.84
N GLU A 50 -17.66 -5.44 -3.49
CA GLU A 50 -17.56 -5.54 -4.94
C GLU A 50 -17.17 -6.95 -5.39
N ASP A 51 -17.00 -7.86 -4.44
CA ASP A 51 -16.64 -9.24 -4.72
C ASP A 51 -15.32 -9.36 -5.48
N LEU A 52 -14.32 -8.61 -5.03
CA LEU A 52 -13.04 -8.54 -5.72
C LEU A 52 -11.90 -9.27 -5.02
N LEU A 53 -12.16 -9.90 -3.88
CA LEU A 53 -11.11 -10.64 -3.21
C LEU A 53 -10.85 -11.99 -3.88
N PRO A 54 -9.60 -12.44 -3.92
CA PRO A 54 -8.39 -11.77 -3.44
C PRO A 54 -7.92 -10.70 -4.40
N LEU A 55 -7.27 -9.67 -3.87
CA LEU A 55 -6.85 -8.50 -4.66
C LEU A 55 -5.45 -8.68 -5.23
N THR A 56 -5.26 -9.74 -6.00
CA THR A 56 -3.93 -10.17 -6.43
C THR A 56 -3.24 -9.26 -7.44
N GLY A 57 -3.99 -8.45 -8.16
CA GLY A 57 -3.40 -7.55 -9.14
C GLY A 57 -3.39 -6.10 -8.71
N THR A 58 -3.26 -5.83 -7.42
CA THR A 58 -3.42 -4.48 -6.91
C THR A 58 -2.23 -4.01 -6.10
N VAL A 59 -2.19 -2.69 -5.88
CA VAL A 59 -1.25 -2.03 -4.99
C VAL A 59 -2.08 -1.26 -3.97
N LEU A 60 -1.79 -1.48 -2.69
CA LEU A 60 -2.41 -0.69 -1.62
C LEU A 60 -1.42 0.39 -1.21
N MET A 61 -1.84 1.65 -1.31
CA MET A 61 -1.01 2.78 -0.92
C MET A 61 -1.64 3.46 0.29
N VAL A 62 -0.84 3.69 1.32
CA VAL A 62 -1.33 4.31 2.55
C VAL A 62 -0.53 5.56 2.84
N SER A 63 -1.19 6.57 3.42
CA SER A 63 -0.55 7.84 3.72
C SER A 63 0.25 7.79 5.02
N GLY A 64 0.07 6.74 5.80
CA GLY A 64 0.80 6.58 7.04
C GLY A 64 1.89 5.55 6.92
N ARG A 65 2.46 5.18 8.06
CA ARG A 65 3.53 4.21 8.13
C ARG A 65 2.97 2.80 8.04
N ALA A 66 3.68 1.90 7.36
CA ALA A 66 3.28 0.51 7.30
C ALA A 66 3.66 -0.18 8.60
N SER A 67 2.66 -0.59 9.36
CA SER A 67 2.84 -1.35 10.58
C SER A 67 2.67 -2.84 10.29
N PHE A 68 3.00 -3.66 11.28
CA PHE A 68 2.79 -5.10 11.17
C PHE A 68 1.32 -5.41 10.89
N GLU A 69 0.41 -4.77 11.63
CA GLU A 69 -1.02 -5.02 11.47
C GLU A 69 -1.53 -4.61 10.10
N LEU A 70 -1.09 -3.48 9.57
CA LEU A 70 -1.52 -3.07 8.24
C LEU A 70 -1.01 -4.04 7.18
N THR A 71 0.21 -4.52 7.35
CA THR A 71 0.78 -5.51 6.44
C THR A 71 -0.02 -6.81 6.49
N GLN A 72 -0.43 -7.24 7.69
CA GLN A 72 -1.28 -8.41 7.83
C GLN A 72 -2.62 -8.24 7.12
N LYS A 73 -3.25 -7.07 7.28
CA LYS A 73 -4.52 -6.80 6.62
C LYS A 73 -4.40 -6.88 5.11
N ALA A 74 -3.34 -6.33 4.57
CA ALA A 74 -3.09 -6.37 3.12
C ALA A 74 -2.87 -7.82 2.66
N LEU A 75 -2.10 -8.58 3.41
CA LEU A 75 -1.86 -9.99 3.08
C LEU A 75 -3.15 -10.79 3.07
N MET A 76 -3.99 -10.59 4.08
CA MET A 76 -5.24 -11.33 4.19
C MET A 76 -6.19 -11.01 3.06
N ALA A 77 -6.10 -9.81 2.51
CA ALA A 77 -6.91 -9.41 1.36
C ALA A 77 -6.31 -9.85 0.04
N GLY A 78 -5.13 -10.46 0.06
CA GLY A 78 -4.48 -10.93 -1.16
C GLY A 78 -3.73 -9.86 -1.92
N ILE A 79 -3.44 -8.73 -1.29
CA ILE A 79 -2.76 -7.61 -1.93
C ILE A 79 -1.25 -7.89 -1.97
N PRO A 80 -0.64 -7.93 -3.15
CA PRO A 80 0.77 -8.29 -3.25
C PRO A 80 1.75 -7.15 -3.00
N ILE A 81 1.30 -5.90 -3.08
CA ILE A 81 2.18 -4.74 -2.96
C ILE A 81 1.57 -3.72 -2.01
N LEU A 82 2.32 -3.37 -0.97
CA LEU A 82 1.91 -2.35 -0.01
C LEU A 82 2.92 -1.20 -0.07
N ALA A 83 2.43 -0.01 -0.35
CA ALA A 83 3.26 1.19 -0.43
C ALA A 83 2.83 2.16 0.66
N ALA A 84 3.78 2.70 1.39
CA ALA A 84 3.49 3.59 2.51
C ALA A 84 4.38 4.82 2.48
N VAL A 85 3.97 5.86 3.18
CA VAL A 85 4.80 7.04 3.37
C VAL A 85 5.83 6.68 4.44
N SER A 86 7.08 6.88 4.19
CA SER A 86 8.17 6.63 5.13
C SER A 86 8.45 5.13 5.32
N ALA A 87 9.46 4.87 6.13
CA ALA A 87 9.94 3.50 6.34
C ALA A 87 8.95 2.69 7.17
N PRO A 88 8.81 1.41 6.87
CA PRO A 88 7.94 0.54 7.66
C PRO A 88 8.62 0.15 8.97
N SER A 89 7.84 -0.46 9.86
CA SER A 89 8.42 -1.04 11.06
C SER A 89 9.23 -2.27 10.67
N SER A 90 10.16 -2.67 11.55
CA SER A 90 10.97 -3.88 11.31
C SER A 90 10.09 -5.11 11.16
N LEU A 91 9.08 -5.21 12.00
CA LEU A 91 8.18 -6.37 11.97
C LEU A 91 7.39 -6.42 10.66
N ALA A 92 6.99 -5.25 10.15
CA ALA A 92 6.28 -5.19 8.88
C ALA A 92 7.19 -5.69 7.74
N ALA A 93 8.44 -5.25 7.73
CA ALA A 93 9.38 -5.67 6.70
C ALA A 93 9.64 -7.17 6.76
N GLU A 94 9.78 -7.71 7.98
CA GLU A 94 9.99 -9.14 8.14
C GLU A 94 8.79 -9.95 7.64
N LEU A 95 7.59 -9.51 8.01
CA LEU A 95 6.39 -10.21 7.58
C LEU A 95 6.26 -10.19 6.06
N ALA A 96 6.51 -9.04 5.45
CA ALA A 96 6.43 -8.92 3.99
C ALA A 96 7.44 -9.85 3.32
N ALA A 97 8.67 -9.87 3.82
CA ALA A 97 9.71 -10.72 3.23
C ALA A 97 9.34 -12.20 3.33
N GLU A 98 8.85 -12.62 4.49
CA GLU A 98 8.49 -14.03 4.72
C GLU A 98 7.29 -14.44 3.89
N SER A 99 6.40 -13.51 3.61
CA SER A 99 5.14 -13.80 2.90
C SER A 99 5.24 -13.59 1.40
N GLY A 100 6.36 -13.11 0.91
CA GLY A 100 6.52 -12.81 -0.51
C GLY A 100 5.83 -11.54 -0.95
N MET A 101 5.45 -10.67 -0.03
CA MET A 101 4.82 -9.39 -0.34
C MET A 101 5.89 -8.36 -0.66
N THR A 102 5.57 -7.46 -1.59
CA THR A 102 6.43 -6.31 -1.88
C THR A 102 6.02 -5.16 -0.98
N LEU A 103 6.98 -4.63 -0.23
CA LEU A 103 6.75 -3.53 0.69
C LEU A 103 7.63 -2.35 0.28
N VAL A 104 6.99 -1.22 0.03
CA VAL A 104 7.65 -0.03 -0.49
C VAL A 104 7.40 1.15 0.43
N GLY A 105 8.44 1.94 0.68
CA GLY A 105 8.31 3.19 1.41
C GLY A 105 8.59 4.36 0.51
N PHE A 106 7.73 5.36 0.55
CA PHE A 106 7.96 6.61 -0.16
C PHE A 106 8.57 7.60 0.80
N LEU A 107 9.80 8.01 0.51
CA LEU A 107 10.51 8.98 1.33
C LEU A 107 10.58 10.29 0.55
N ARG A 108 9.99 11.32 1.09
CA ARG A 108 10.10 12.64 0.50
C ARG A 108 9.60 12.68 -0.94
N GLY A 109 8.33 12.50 -1.13
CA GLY A 109 7.72 12.70 -2.42
C GLY A 109 8.10 11.65 -3.44
N ALA A 110 9.11 11.88 -4.22
CA ALA A 110 9.40 11.03 -5.35
C ALA A 110 10.26 9.80 -5.05
N SER A 111 10.95 9.79 -3.91
CA SER A 111 11.84 8.68 -3.59
C SER A 111 11.08 7.46 -3.14
N MET A 112 11.47 6.32 -3.67
CA MET A 112 10.82 5.06 -3.37
C MET A 112 11.88 4.03 -2.99
N VAL A 113 11.66 3.33 -1.87
CA VAL A 113 12.57 2.31 -1.40
C VAL A 113 11.80 1.03 -1.17
N ALA A 114 12.26 -0.05 -1.79
CA ALA A 114 11.64 -1.36 -1.61
C ALA A 114 12.29 -2.05 -0.44
N TYR A 115 11.49 -2.48 0.53
CA TYR A 115 11.96 -3.16 1.73
C TYR A 115 11.79 -4.67 1.64
N ALA A 116 10.99 -5.14 0.68
CA ALA A 116 10.79 -6.55 0.43
C ALA A 116 10.20 -6.70 -0.97
N GLY A 117 10.54 -7.79 -1.65
CA GLY A 117 9.92 -8.11 -2.92
C GLY A 117 10.19 -7.14 -4.05
N ALA A 118 11.40 -6.54 -4.07
CA ALA A 118 11.74 -5.53 -5.07
C ALA A 118 11.60 -6.04 -6.50
N GLU A 119 11.67 -7.32 -6.71
CA GLU A 119 11.58 -7.90 -8.04
C GLU A 119 10.23 -7.67 -8.70
N ARG A 120 9.21 -7.32 -7.91
CA ARG A 120 7.88 -7.04 -8.48
C ARG A 120 7.77 -5.65 -9.07
N ILE A 121 8.75 -4.80 -8.81
CA ILE A 121 8.68 -3.39 -9.20
C ILE A 121 9.57 -3.16 -10.40
N VAL A 122 8.94 -3.14 -11.57
CA VAL A 122 9.67 -2.95 -12.81
C VAL A 122 10.27 -1.56 -12.85
N GLY A 123 11.56 -1.50 -13.15
CA GLY A 123 12.25 -0.23 -13.27
C GLY A 123 12.85 0.25 -11.97
N SER A 124 12.17 0.08 -10.83
CA SER A 124 12.72 0.60 -9.57
C SER A 124 13.89 -0.26 -9.11
N ALA A 125 13.80 -1.57 -9.27
CA ALA A 125 14.87 -2.48 -8.87
C ALA A 125 16.17 -2.18 -9.63
N ALA A 126 16.05 -1.68 -10.83
CA ALA A 126 17.21 -1.38 -11.64
C ALA A 126 18.01 -0.20 -11.10
N HIS A 127 17.42 0.57 -10.23
CA HIS A 127 18.06 1.78 -9.70
C HIS A 127 18.48 1.64 -8.25
N SER A 128 18.19 0.54 -7.65
CA SER A 128 18.52 0.35 -6.23
C SER A 128 19.95 -0.03 -5.99
#